data_cd0cbdf5c1509307469ce770759ef553
#
_entry.id   cd0cbdf5c1509307469ce770759ef553
#
_cell.length_a   1.000
_cell.length_b   1.000
_cell.length_c   1.000
_cell.angle_alpha   90.00
_cell.angle_beta   90.00
_cell.angle_gamma   90.00
#
_symmetry.space_group_name_H-M   'P 1'
#
loop_
_entity.id
_entity.type
_entity.pdbx_description
1 polymer ?
#
loop_
_entity_poly.entity_id
_entity_poly.type
_entity_poly.pdbx_seq_one_letter_code
_entity_poly.pdbx_strand_id
1 'polypeptide(L)'
;MLLACASAHAAPNNAPSDDLDRLVLERTMLSHLQEARHNVQDKTGELVATAMGFLGVPYRRGGNDVETGFDCSGFIRTIYGKAAGLVLPRRADQQAAATEKIEKKDLQPGDLVFFNTMRRTFSHVGMYVGDGKFIHSPRSGAEVRVEDMGASYWQRRFNGARRVSTAQANADASN
;
A
#
# COMPACT_ATOMS: atom_id res chain seq x y z
N MET A 1 -10.21 -49.54 -69.74
CA MET A 1 -9.53 -49.50 -68.39
C MET A 1 -8.79 -48.20 -68.28
N LEU A 2 -9.40 -47.23 -67.61
CA LEU A 2 -8.77 -45.91 -67.31
C LEU A 2 -8.41 -45.91 -65.85
N LEU A 3 -7.11 -45.83 -65.53
CA LEU A 3 -6.59 -45.57 -64.18
C LEU A 3 -6.64 -44.10 -63.93
N ALA A 4 -7.38 -43.63 -62.90
CA ALA A 4 -7.35 -42.30 -62.38
C ALA A 4 -6.29 -42.21 -61.25
N CYS A 5 -5.22 -41.43 -61.50
CA CYS A 5 -4.27 -41.06 -60.44
C CYS A 5 -4.87 -39.94 -59.61
N ALA A 6 -5.15 -40.23 -58.32
CA ALA A 6 -5.51 -39.24 -57.35
C ALA A 6 -4.24 -38.61 -56.73
N SER A 7 -4.00 -37.34 -57.04
CA SER A 7 -2.92 -36.54 -56.42
C SER A 7 -3.38 -36.08 -55.06
N ALA A 8 -2.80 -36.62 -53.97
CA ALA A 8 -2.97 -36.08 -52.65
C ALA A 8 -2.15 -34.83 -52.49
N HIS A 9 -2.82 -33.65 -52.33
CA HIS A 9 -2.18 -32.41 -51.91
C HIS A 9 -2.06 -32.44 -50.43
N ALA A 10 -0.84 -32.54 -49.90
CA ALA A 10 -0.55 -32.28 -48.51
C ALA A 10 -0.64 -30.78 -48.25
N ALA A 11 -1.53 -30.39 -47.36
CA ALA A 11 -1.60 -29.00 -46.89
C ALA A 11 -0.34 -28.67 -46.09
N PRO A 12 0.23 -27.46 -46.20
CA PRO A 12 1.37 -27.05 -45.40
C PRO A 12 0.96 -26.91 -43.95
N ASN A 13 1.60 -27.66 -43.05
CA ASN A 13 1.51 -27.48 -41.60
C ASN A 13 2.15 -26.13 -41.25
N ASN A 14 1.32 -25.11 -41.02
CA ASN A 14 1.73 -23.86 -40.42
C ASN A 14 1.80 -24.01 -38.89
N ALA A 15 2.81 -24.66 -38.37
CA ALA A 15 3.01 -24.83 -36.93
C ALA A 15 4.32 -24.23 -36.37
N PRO A 16 4.81 -23.05 -36.85
CA PRO A 16 5.82 -22.29 -36.12
C PRO A 16 5.34 -20.95 -35.54
N SER A 17 4.15 -20.44 -35.91
CA SER A 17 3.68 -19.13 -35.45
C SER A 17 3.14 -19.15 -34.03
N ASP A 18 2.44 -20.18 -33.62
CA ASP A 18 1.78 -20.26 -32.30
C ASP A 18 2.76 -20.27 -31.12
N ASP A 19 3.93 -20.90 -31.27
CA ASP A 19 4.95 -20.94 -30.21
C ASP A 19 5.69 -19.59 -30.07
N LEU A 20 5.93 -18.89 -31.16
CA LEU A 20 6.55 -17.55 -31.11
C LEU A 20 5.58 -16.51 -30.54
N ASP A 21 4.33 -16.54 -30.95
CA ASP A 21 3.29 -15.64 -30.42
C ASP A 21 3.06 -15.87 -28.94
N ARG A 22 3.09 -17.13 -28.49
CA ARG A 22 2.99 -17.48 -27.07
C ARG A 22 4.18 -16.98 -26.27
N LEU A 23 5.42 -17.12 -26.76
CA LEU A 23 6.62 -16.61 -26.10
C LEU A 23 6.65 -15.08 -26.03
N VAL A 24 6.19 -14.40 -27.08
CA VAL A 24 6.06 -12.93 -27.10
C VAL A 24 5.02 -12.48 -26.08
N LEU A 25 3.87 -13.16 -26.00
CA LEU A 25 2.82 -12.84 -25.03
C LEU A 25 3.30 -13.06 -23.60
N GLU A 26 3.95 -14.19 -23.29
CA GLU A 26 4.54 -14.46 -21.98
C GLU A 26 5.58 -13.42 -21.59
N ARG A 27 6.45 -13.01 -22.51
CA ARG A 27 7.47 -11.98 -22.26
C ARG A 27 6.85 -10.62 -22.00
N THR A 28 5.80 -10.27 -22.75
CA THR A 28 5.07 -9.01 -22.57
C THR A 28 4.32 -8.98 -21.22
N MET A 29 3.69 -10.09 -20.84
CA MET A 29 3.05 -10.18 -19.52
C MET A 29 4.05 -10.10 -18.36
N LEU A 30 5.22 -10.74 -18.49
CA LEU A 30 6.28 -10.66 -17.49
C LEU A 30 6.83 -9.24 -17.35
N SER A 31 7.03 -8.51 -18.47
CA SER A 31 7.50 -7.12 -18.42
C SER A 31 6.47 -6.20 -17.73
N HIS A 32 5.19 -6.33 -18.05
CA HIS A 32 4.13 -5.56 -17.38
C HIS A 32 4.02 -5.87 -15.89
N LEU A 33 4.22 -7.13 -15.47
CA LEU A 33 4.26 -7.51 -14.05
C LEU A 33 5.49 -6.92 -13.34
N GLN A 34 6.63 -6.85 -13.99
CA GLN A 34 7.84 -6.24 -13.46
C GLN A 34 7.68 -4.72 -13.31
N GLU A 35 7.13 -4.04 -14.30
CA GLU A 35 6.82 -2.61 -14.25
C GLU A 35 5.80 -2.29 -13.14
N ALA A 36 4.74 -3.09 -13.00
CA ALA A 36 3.76 -2.92 -11.95
C ALA A 36 4.39 -3.10 -10.55
N ARG A 37 5.27 -4.08 -10.37
CA ARG A 37 6.02 -4.28 -9.12
C ARG A 37 6.95 -3.11 -8.82
N HIS A 38 7.67 -2.61 -9.81
CA HIS A 38 8.57 -1.47 -9.65
C HIS A 38 7.80 -0.22 -9.24
N ASN A 39 6.70 0.09 -9.92
CA ASN A 39 5.84 1.21 -9.58
C ASN A 39 5.26 1.15 -8.15
N VAL A 40 4.89 -0.04 -7.68
CA VAL A 40 4.40 -0.23 -6.30
C VAL A 40 5.54 -0.02 -5.30
N GLN A 41 6.73 -0.53 -5.60
CA GLN A 41 7.89 -0.42 -4.72
C GLN A 41 8.37 1.03 -4.61
N ASP A 42 8.38 1.78 -5.71
CA ASP A 42 8.73 3.20 -5.74
C ASP A 42 7.76 4.04 -4.91
N LYS A 43 6.45 3.85 -5.08
CA LYS A 43 5.43 4.55 -4.29
C LYS A 43 5.50 4.23 -2.80
N THR A 44 5.80 2.99 -2.45
CA THR A 44 5.99 2.58 -1.06
C THR A 44 7.23 3.23 -0.45
N GLY A 45 8.32 3.29 -1.20
CA GLY A 45 9.55 3.99 -0.81
C GLY A 45 9.31 5.48 -0.56
N GLU A 46 8.53 6.14 -1.43
CA GLU A 46 8.18 7.54 -1.31
C GLU A 46 7.30 7.83 -0.08
N LEU A 47 6.34 6.97 0.23
CA LEU A 47 5.53 7.06 1.45
C LEU A 47 6.40 7.00 2.71
N VAL A 48 7.30 6.02 2.79
CA VAL A 48 8.20 5.84 3.94
C VAL A 48 9.17 7.01 4.03
N ALA A 49 9.79 7.44 2.93
CA ALA A 49 10.71 8.58 2.91
C ALA A 49 10.02 9.88 3.36
N THR A 50 8.80 10.14 2.87
CA THR A 50 7.98 11.29 3.29
C THR A 50 7.68 11.25 4.79
N ALA A 51 7.31 10.08 5.32
CA ALA A 51 7.04 9.92 6.74
C ALA A 51 8.30 10.15 7.60
N MET A 52 9.43 9.61 7.18
CA MET A 52 10.71 9.78 7.87
C MET A 52 11.19 11.23 7.86
N GLY A 53 10.85 12.01 6.83
CA GLY A 53 11.12 13.43 6.76
C GLY A 53 10.38 14.26 7.82
N PHE A 54 9.37 13.69 8.50
CA PHE A 54 8.65 14.36 9.60
C PHE A 54 9.10 13.92 11.00
N LEU A 55 10.17 13.12 11.13
CA LEU A 55 10.71 12.77 12.45
C LEU A 55 11.00 14.03 13.27
N GLY A 56 10.66 13.99 14.55
CA GLY A 56 10.85 15.12 15.47
C GLY A 56 9.78 16.21 15.41
N VAL A 57 8.82 16.14 14.46
CA VAL A 57 7.71 17.11 14.43
C VAL A 57 6.82 16.91 15.65
N PRO A 58 6.49 17.99 16.42
CA PRO A 58 5.72 17.87 17.65
C PRO A 58 4.32 17.30 17.43
N TYR A 59 3.82 16.54 18.42
CA TYR A 59 2.41 16.16 18.45
C TYR A 59 1.55 17.40 18.77
N ARG A 60 0.49 17.58 17.97
CA ARG A 60 -0.57 18.56 18.24
C ARG A 60 -1.94 17.91 18.03
N ARG A 61 -2.78 17.98 19.06
CA ARG A 61 -4.17 17.47 18.95
C ARG A 61 -4.93 18.24 17.86
N GLY A 62 -5.47 17.52 16.88
CA GLY A 62 -6.14 18.10 15.71
C GLY A 62 -5.18 18.64 14.65
N GLY A 63 -3.86 18.50 14.83
CA GLY A 63 -2.85 18.97 13.89
C GLY A 63 -2.76 18.11 12.62
N ASN A 64 -2.43 18.73 11.51
CA ASN A 64 -2.34 18.10 10.20
C ASN A 64 -1.27 18.72 9.28
N ASP A 65 -0.36 19.53 9.83
CA ASP A 65 0.74 20.13 9.09
C ASP A 65 2.05 20.13 9.90
N VAL A 66 3.17 20.33 9.20
CA VAL A 66 4.51 20.28 9.78
C VAL A 66 4.82 21.48 10.67
N GLU A 67 4.25 22.63 10.39
CA GLU A 67 4.55 23.89 11.10
C GLU A 67 3.87 23.92 12.48
N THR A 68 2.64 23.43 12.54
CA THR A 68 1.86 23.43 13.78
C THR A 68 1.90 22.09 14.53
N GLY A 69 2.33 21.02 13.88
CA GLY A 69 2.40 19.68 14.42
C GLY A 69 1.28 18.76 13.95
N PHE A 70 1.39 17.47 14.26
CA PHE A 70 0.47 16.41 13.85
C PHE A 70 -0.21 15.72 15.02
N ASP A 71 -1.48 15.35 14.89
CA ASP A 71 -1.99 14.18 15.61
C ASP A 71 -1.78 12.90 14.78
N CYS A 72 -2.09 11.73 15.33
CA CYS A 72 -1.80 10.45 14.70
C CYS A 72 -2.44 10.29 13.30
N SER A 73 -3.71 10.62 13.14
CA SER A 73 -4.44 10.49 11.88
C SER A 73 -4.16 11.65 10.91
N GLY A 74 -3.88 12.85 11.41
CA GLY A 74 -3.42 13.98 10.61
C GLY A 74 -2.06 13.73 9.98
N PHE A 75 -1.14 13.12 10.72
CA PHE A 75 0.16 12.66 10.23
C PHE A 75 0.00 11.70 9.04
N ILE A 76 -0.79 10.64 9.19
CA ILE A 76 -1.06 9.67 8.12
C ILE A 76 -1.70 10.33 6.90
N ARG A 77 -2.71 11.17 7.11
CA ARG A 77 -3.39 11.90 6.03
C ARG A 77 -2.41 12.77 5.23
N THR A 78 -1.50 13.46 5.91
CA THR A 78 -0.51 14.33 5.26
C THR A 78 0.51 13.54 4.45
N ILE A 79 0.98 12.40 4.95
CA ILE A 79 1.91 11.54 4.21
C ILE A 79 1.27 11.07 2.91
N TYR A 80 0.08 10.48 2.99
CA TYR A 80 -0.61 9.95 1.81
C TYR A 80 -1.00 11.05 0.82
N GLY A 81 -1.37 12.24 1.31
CA GLY A 81 -1.64 13.40 0.47
C GLY A 81 -0.41 13.86 -0.31
N LYS A 82 0.75 13.92 0.36
CA LYS A 82 2.00 14.40 -0.25
C LYS A 82 2.65 13.37 -1.19
N ALA A 83 2.76 12.12 -0.74
CA ALA A 83 3.49 11.09 -1.47
C ALA A 83 2.65 10.35 -2.53
N ALA A 84 1.34 10.23 -2.33
CA ALA A 84 0.48 9.46 -3.21
C ALA A 84 -0.69 10.26 -3.83
N GLY A 85 -0.87 11.52 -3.44
CA GLY A 85 -2.01 12.33 -3.88
C GLY A 85 -3.36 11.85 -3.33
N LEU A 86 -3.37 11.03 -2.27
CA LEU A 86 -4.56 10.39 -1.72
C LEU A 86 -5.07 11.13 -0.48
N VAL A 87 -6.35 11.49 -0.49
CA VAL A 87 -6.99 12.16 0.64
C VAL A 87 -7.68 11.13 1.53
N LEU A 88 -7.07 10.80 2.67
CA LEU A 88 -7.65 9.90 3.66
C LEU A 88 -8.61 10.67 4.60
N PRO A 89 -9.61 9.98 5.20
CA PRO A 89 -10.48 10.57 6.20
C PRO A 89 -9.71 11.18 7.38
N ARG A 90 -10.34 12.14 8.09
CA ARG A 90 -9.66 12.87 9.17
C ARG A 90 -9.39 12.02 10.41
N ARG A 91 -10.27 11.10 10.76
CA ARG A 91 -10.17 10.32 12.00
C ARG A 91 -9.58 8.94 11.75
N ALA A 92 -8.84 8.41 12.74
CA ALA A 92 -8.21 7.10 12.65
C ALA A 92 -9.23 5.95 12.45
N ASP A 93 -10.37 5.98 13.12
CA ASP A 93 -11.43 4.99 12.95
C ASP A 93 -12.07 5.04 11.54
N GLN A 94 -12.20 6.22 10.96
CA GLN A 94 -12.66 6.40 9.59
C GLN A 94 -11.59 5.93 8.58
N GLN A 95 -10.31 6.18 8.84
CA GLN A 95 -9.21 5.65 8.03
C GLN A 95 -9.23 4.11 8.02
N ALA A 96 -9.46 3.48 9.19
CA ALA A 96 -9.59 2.03 9.28
C ALA A 96 -10.80 1.50 8.50
N ALA A 97 -11.92 2.22 8.48
CA ALA A 97 -13.12 1.84 7.75
C ALA A 97 -12.98 2.01 6.22
N ALA A 98 -12.23 3.03 5.79
CA ALA A 98 -12.03 3.37 4.37
C ALA A 98 -10.89 2.58 3.70
N THR A 99 -10.26 1.62 4.37
CA THR A 99 -9.08 0.91 3.89
C THR A 99 -9.23 -0.60 4.01
N GLU A 100 -8.55 -1.36 3.14
CA GLU A 100 -8.64 -2.80 3.07
C GLU A 100 -8.00 -3.48 4.29
N LYS A 101 -8.73 -4.44 4.90
CA LYS A 101 -8.20 -5.25 6.00
C LYS A 101 -7.15 -6.22 5.49
N ILE A 102 -5.98 -6.23 6.16
CA ILE A 102 -4.92 -7.21 5.92
C ILE A 102 -4.53 -7.90 7.21
N GLU A 103 -3.93 -9.08 7.09
CA GLU A 103 -3.40 -9.80 8.24
C GLU A 103 -2.03 -9.21 8.66
N LYS A 104 -1.70 -9.32 9.96
CA LYS A 104 -0.42 -8.80 10.49
C LYS A 104 0.80 -9.38 9.79
N LYS A 105 0.73 -10.65 9.35
CA LYS A 105 1.81 -11.34 8.63
C LYS A 105 2.06 -10.79 7.22
N ASP A 106 1.05 -10.13 6.62
CA ASP A 106 1.07 -9.59 5.27
C ASP A 106 1.45 -8.09 5.22
N LEU A 107 1.89 -7.54 6.37
CA LEU A 107 2.33 -6.15 6.48
C LEU A 107 3.49 -5.84 5.53
N GLN A 108 3.33 -4.76 4.79
CA GLN A 108 4.35 -4.18 3.91
C GLN A 108 4.59 -2.70 4.31
N PRO A 109 5.80 -2.17 4.11
CA PRO A 109 6.05 -0.74 4.34
C PRO A 109 4.99 0.12 3.64
N GLY A 110 4.50 1.15 4.31
CA GLY A 110 3.37 1.96 3.85
C GLY A 110 2.00 1.54 4.41
N ASP A 111 1.81 0.30 4.86
CA ASP A 111 0.53 -0.13 5.45
C ASP A 111 0.22 0.60 6.76
N LEU A 112 -1.05 0.77 7.05
CA LEU A 112 -1.52 1.38 8.29
C LEU A 112 -1.64 0.33 9.40
N VAL A 113 -1.15 0.68 10.59
CA VAL A 113 -1.26 -0.13 11.79
C VAL A 113 -2.06 0.62 12.86
N PHE A 114 -3.06 -0.04 13.41
CA PHE A 114 -4.00 0.56 14.33
C PHE A 114 -3.86 -0.02 15.74
N PHE A 115 -4.08 0.85 16.73
CA PHE A 115 -3.95 0.48 18.13
C PHE A 115 -5.08 1.05 18.98
N ASN A 116 -5.39 0.37 20.07
CA ASN A 116 -6.30 0.82 21.10
C ASN A 116 -5.53 1.51 22.25
N THR A 117 -5.32 2.80 22.16
CA THR A 117 -4.57 3.57 23.16
C THR A 117 -5.48 4.32 24.16
N MET A 118 -6.75 4.55 23.81
CA MET A 118 -7.74 5.28 24.61
C MET A 118 -8.95 4.43 24.99
N ARG A 119 -8.78 3.13 25.21
CA ARG A 119 -9.86 2.16 25.49
C ARG A 119 -10.96 2.15 24.42
N ARG A 120 -10.64 2.58 23.22
CA ARG A 120 -11.53 2.63 22.06
C ARG A 120 -10.82 2.03 20.85
N THR A 121 -11.55 1.22 20.09
CA THR A 121 -11.07 0.58 18.84
C THR A 121 -10.60 1.64 17.85
N PHE A 122 -9.47 1.37 17.18
CA PHE A 122 -8.87 2.27 16.18
C PHE A 122 -8.66 3.71 16.68
N SER A 123 -8.32 3.88 17.97
CA SER A 123 -8.11 5.20 18.56
C SER A 123 -6.74 5.82 18.22
N HIS A 124 -5.82 5.02 17.68
CA HIS A 124 -4.48 5.44 17.27
C HIS A 124 -4.07 4.73 15.98
N VAL A 125 -3.31 5.43 15.15
CA VAL A 125 -2.80 4.94 13.86
C VAL A 125 -1.35 5.33 13.66
N GLY A 126 -0.60 4.47 13.02
CA GLY A 126 0.75 4.70 12.50
C GLY A 126 0.92 4.03 11.15
N MET A 127 2.06 4.23 10.52
CA MET A 127 2.43 3.59 9.27
C MET A 127 3.57 2.60 9.49
N TYR A 128 3.40 1.38 9.02
CA TYR A 128 4.44 0.36 9.05
C TYR A 128 5.60 0.76 8.13
N VAL A 129 6.83 0.64 8.60
CA VAL A 129 8.03 1.03 7.85
C VAL A 129 8.98 -0.14 7.57
N GLY A 130 8.56 -1.37 7.92
CA GLY A 130 9.40 -2.57 7.79
C GLY A 130 9.99 -3.03 9.12
N ASP A 131 10.55 -4.23 9.17
CA ASP A 131 11.29 -4.80 10.29
C ASP A 131 10.57 -4.76 11.64
N GLY A 132 9.24 -4.95 11.63
CA GLY A 132 8.42 -4.88 12.83
C GLY A 132 8.26 -3.48 13.42
N LYS A 133 8.65 -2.43 12.69
CA LYS A 133 8.63 -1.03 13.15
C LYS A 133 7.52 -0.23 12.47
N PHE A 134 7.06 0.81 13.16
CA PHE A 134 6.09 1.76 12.61
C PHE A 134 6.43 3.18 13.04
N ILE A 135 6.07 4.15 12.21
CA ILE A 135 6.23 5.59 12.49
C ILE A 135 4.86 6.20 12.80
N HIS A 136 4.82 7.08 13.79
CA HIS A 136 3.57 7.71 14.22
C HIS A 136 3.80 9.03 14.94
N SER A 137 2.74 9.83 15.09
CA SER A 137 2.66 10.95 16.02
C SER A 137 1.92 10.50 17.30
N PRO A 138 2.61 10.30 18.45
CA PRO A 138 2.08 9.48 19.53
C PRO A 138 1.07 10.18 20.45
N ARG A 139 1.40 11.31 21.08
CA ARG A 139 0.59 12.02 22.08
C ARG A 139 1.16 13.39 22.41
N SER A 140 0.38 14.23 23.09
CA SER A 140 0.81 15.51 23.61
C SER A 140 2.12 15.42 24.41
N GLY A 141 3.04 16.33 24.17
CA GLY A 141 4.36 16.37 24.80
C GLY A 141 5.38 15.41 24.18
N ALA A 142 5.05 14.78 23.06
CA ALA A 142 5.96 13.94 22.30
C ALA A 142 5.98 14.38 20.82
N GLU A 143 6.84 13.77 20.05
CA GLU A 143 7.07 14.09 18.64
C GLU A 143 6.93 12.85 17.76
N VAL A 144 6.84 13.02 16.44
CA VAL A 144 6.85 11.95 15.47
C VAL A 144 8.11 11.11 15.64
N ARG A 145 7.92 9.80 15.75
CA ARG A 145 9.01 8.84 15.97
C ARG A 145 8.69 7.45 15.46
N VAL A 146 9.73 6.64 15.32
CA VAL A 146 9.63 5.21 15.01
C VAL A 146 9.61 4.42 16.31
N GLU A 147 8.70 3.44 16.40
CA GLU A 147 8.62 2.50 17.53
C GLU A 147 8.48 1.06 17.04
N ASP A 148 8.82 0.11 17.93
CA ASP A 148 8.77 -1.32 17.66
C ASP A 148 7.40 -1.89 18.02
N MET A 149 6.72 -2.52 17.04
CA MET A 149 5.45 -3.23 17.24
C MET A 149 5.59 -4.46 18.15
N GLY A 150 6.82 -4.98 18.33
CA GLY A 150 7.17 -6.07 19.21
C GLY A 150 7.20 -5.67 20.68
N ALA A 151 7.27 -4.38 21.01
CA ALA A 151 7.17 -3.92 22.39
C ALA A 151 5.84 -4.30 23.01
N SER A 152 5.86 -4.79 24.24
CA SER A 152 4.69 -5.34 24.96
C SER A 152 3.52 -4.35 25.06
N TYR A 153 3.82 -3.05 25.11
CA TYR A 153 2.81 -1.99 25.09
C TYR A 153 1.98 -2.02 23.80
N TRP A 154 2.64 -2.10 22.64
CA TRP A 154 2.02 -2.10 21.32
C TRP A 154 1.37 -3.43 20.97
N GLN A 155 2.01 -4.55 21.34
CA GLN A 155 1.43 -5.88 21.11
C GLN A 155 0.03 -6.02 21.76
N ARG A 156 -0.12 -5.59 23.02
CA ARG A 156 -1.41 -5.67 23.74
C ARG A 156 -2.47 -4.71 23.17
N ARG A 157 -2.08 -3.72 22.40
CA ARG A 157 -2.98 -2.68 21.88
C ARG A 157 -3.23 -2.78 20.38
N PHE A 158 -2.52 -3.68 19.70
CA PHE A 158 -2.70 -3.88 18.27
C PHE A 158 -4.15 -4.26 17.95
N ASN A 159 -4.77 -3.50 17.04
CA ASN A 159 -6.19 -3.57 16.71
C ASN A 159 -6.44 -3.98 15.26
N GLY A 160 -5.40 -4.12 14.47
CA GLY A 160 -5.45 -4.54 13.09
C GLY A 160 -4.56 -3.74 12.16
N ALA A 161 -4.41 -4.24 10.95
CA ALA A 161 -3.66 -3.61 9.87
C ALA A 161 -4.56 -3.35 8.67
N ARG A 162 -4.24 -2.32 7.89
CA ARG A 162 -5.00 -1.90 6.71
C ARG A 162 -4.05 -1.47 5.59
N ARG A 163 -4.46 -1.77 4.36
CA ARG A 163 -3.79 -1.29 3.15
C ARG A 163 -4.62 -0.24 2.45
N VAL A 164 -3.99 0.86 2.08
CA VAL A 164 -4.63 1.90 1.26
C VAL A 164 -4.54 1.48 -0.20
N SER A 165 -5.67 1.22 -0.84
CA SER A 165 -5.72 0.95 -2.29
C SER A 165 -6.02 2.25 -3.05
N THR A 166 -5.35 2.44 -4.19
CA THR A 166 -5.58 3.60 -5.08
C THR A 166 -7.01 3.64 -5.66
N ALA A 167 -7.68 2.50 -5.74
CA ALA A 167 -9.05 2.40 -6.23
C ALA A 167 -10.09 2.97 -5.25
N GLN A 168 -9.86 2.85 -3.94
CA GLN A 168 -10.79 3.34 -2.91
C GLN A 168 -10.61 4.83 -2.60
N ALA A 169 -9.40 5.35 -2.69
CA ALA A 169 -9.14 6.76 -2.38
C ALA A 169 -9.78 7.74 -3.39
N ASN A 170 -10.06 7.30 -4.61
CA ASN A 170 -10.72 8.13 -5.64
C ASN A 170 -12.25 8.13 -5.53
N ALA A 171 -12.86 7.19 -4.84
CA ALA A 171 -14.30 7.11 -4.66
C ALA A 171 -14.82 8.13 -3.63
N ASP A 172 -14.07 8.42 -2.58
CA ASP A 172 -14.44 9.38 -1.53
C ASP A 172 -14.14 10.84 -1.91
N ALA A 173 -13.32 11.08 -2.93
CA ALA A 173 -13.04 12.44 -3.45
C ALA A 173 -14.15 12.96 -4.40
N SER A 174 -15.11 12.12 -4.77
CA SER A 174 -16.18 12.45 -5.74
C SER A 174 -17.56 12.64 -5.09
N ASN A 175 -17.65 12.70 -3.75
CA ASN A 175 -18.93 12.84 -3.04
C ASN A 175 -18.97 14.10 -2.15
#